data_6bbd68b45dfa6129c759f4a19c5e98c1
#
_entry.id   6bbd68b45dfa6129c759f4a19c5e98c1
#
_cell.length_a   1.000
_cell.length_b   1.000
_cell.length_c   1.000
_cell.angle_alpha   90.00
_cell.angle_beta   90.00
_cell.angle_gamma   90.00
#
_symmetry.space_group_name_H-M   'P 1'
#
loop_
_entity.id
_entity.type
_entity.pdbx_description
1 polymer ?
#
loop_
_entity_poly.entity_id
_entity_poly.type
_entity_poly.pdbx_seq_one_letter_code
_entity_poly.pdbx_strand_id
1 'polypeptide(L)'
;MSAKKITDADANMTRDFLVSNKLGIHARPAAMFVRTANRFNCDIFVEKDGEKVNGKSIMGLMMLAAGPGSKLTIHANGHDASQALAELEALFKGKFDEA
;
A
#
# COMPACT_ATOMS: atom_id res chain seq x y z
N MET A 1 -8.93 -0.55 -31.29
CA MET A 1 -8.61 -0.70 -30.93
C MET A 1 -7.81 -0.81 -30.11
N SER A 2 -7.49 -0.73 -29.95
CA SER A 2 -6.48 -0.87 -29.34
C SER A 2 -6.34 -0.28 -28.10
N ALA A 3 -6.87 0.66 -27.95
CA ALA A 3 -6.74 1.38 -26.84
C ALA A 3 -6.87 0.59 -25.66
N LYS A 4 -7.56 -0.24 -25.64
CA LYS A 4 -7.81 -0.79 -24.58
C LYS A 4 -6.88 -1.67 -24.10
N LYS A 5 -6.08 -2.05 -24.69
CA LYS A 5 -5.28 -2.88 -24.25
C LYS A 5 -4.37 -2.49 -23.30
N ILE A 6 -4.01 -1.42 -23.16
CA ILE A 6 -3.14 -0.96 -22.30
C ILE A 6 -3.48 -1.17 -20.99
N THR A 7 -4.59 -1.15 -20.77
CA THR A 7 -5.03 -0.99 -19.53
C THR A 7 -4.89 -2.10 -18.60
N ASP A 8 -5.08 -3.31 -18.92
CA ASP A 8 -5.03 -4.33 -17.92
C ASP A 8 -3.66 -4.53 -17.32
N ALA A 9 -2.66 -4.53 -18.15
CA ALA A 9 -1.32 -4.71 -17.66
C ALA A 9 -0.88 -3.55 -16.80
N ASP A 10 -1.22 -2.33 -17.20
CA ASP A 10 -0.83 -1.17 -16.45
C ASP A 10 -1.68 -0.95 -15.22
N ALA A 11 -2.88 -1.48 -15.22
CA ALA A 11 -3.79 -1.25 -14.12
C ALA A 11 -3.58 -2.20 -12.95
N ASN A 12 -2.85 -3.28 -13.14
CA ASN A 12 -2.66 -4.26 -12.10
C ASN A 12 -1.21 -4.30 -11.71
N MET A 13 -0.85 -3.69 -10.62
CA MET A 13 0.55 -3.56 -10.19
C MET A 13 0.72 -4.06 -8.78
N THR A 14 1.88 -4.64 -8.50
CA THR A 14 2.22 -5.05 -7.14
C THR A 14 3.63 -4.58 -6.82
N ARG A 15 3.90 -4.33 -5.56
CA ARG A 15 5.23 -3.94 -5.12
C ARG A 15 5.42 -4.32 -3.67
N ASP A 16 6.61 -4.76 -3.31
CA ASP A 16 6.93 -5.13 -1.94
C ASP A 16 7.60 -3.98 -1.23
N PHE A 17 7.21 -3.75 0.01
CA PHE A 17 7.85 -2.73 0.84
C PHE A 17 8.23 -3.32 2.19
N LEU A 18 9.33 -2.85 2.73
CA LEU A 18 9.81 -3.28 4.03
C LEU A 18 9.38 -2.28 5.09
N VAL A 19 8.79 -2.75 6.16
CA VAL A 19 8.43 -1.91 7.29
C VAL A 19 9.70 -1.65 8.09
N SER A 20 10.17 -0.42 8.10
CA SER A 20 11.44 -0.08 8.74
C SER A 20 11.32 0.91 9.89
N ASN A 21 10.11 1.42 10.18
CA ASN A 21 9.93 2.29 11.32
C ASN A 21 9.87 1.45 12.60
N LYS A 22 10.30 2.05 13.70
CA LYS A 22 10.52 1.33 14.93
C LYS A 22 9.33 0.59 15.50
N LEU A 23 8.18 1.18 15.45
CA LEU A 23 6.97 0.58 16.02
C LEU A 23 6.11 -0.18 15.03
N GLY A 24 6.51 -0.24 13.78
CA GLY A 24 5.74 -0.94 12.76
C GLY A 24 4.47 -0.18 12.38
N ILE A 25 3.50 -0.89 11.81
CA ILE A 25 2.29 -0.27 11.31
C ILE A 25 1.23 -0.24 12.42
N HIS A 26 1.42 0.69 13.36
CA HIS A 26 0.43 0.95 14.39
C HIS A 26 -0.56 2.02 13.87
N ALA A 27 -1.39 2.56 14.74
CA ALA A 27 -2.51 3.41 14.31
C ALA A 27 -2.10 4.62 13.47
N ARG A 28 -1.03 5.31 13.84
CA ARG A 28 -0.63 6.52 13.13
C ARG A 28 -0.10 6.22 11.73
N PRO A 29 0.84 5.28 11.53
CA PRO A 29 1.23 4.91 10.17
C PRO A 29 0.08 4.35 9.34
N ALA A 30 -0.81 3.56 9.96
CA ALA A 30 -1.97 3.04 9.24
C ALA A 30 -2.86 4.18 8.74
N ALA A 31 -3.08 5.19 9.57
CA ALA A 31 -3.88 6.35 9.16
C ALA A 31 -3.21 7.12 8.03
N MET A 32 -1.89 7.27 8.08
CA MET A 32 -1.15 7.94 7.02
C MET A 32 -1.26 7.18 5.70
N PHE A 33 -1.13 5.86 5.77
CA PHE A 33 -1.26 5.01 4.60
C PHE A 33 -2.66 5.17 3.99
N VAL A 34 -3.70 5.05 4.80
CA VAL A 34 -5.08 5.14 4.32
C VAL A 34 -5.38 6.51 3.73
N ARG A 35 -4.87 7.57 4.36
CA ARG A 35 -5.11 8.92 3.85
C ARG A 35 -4.49 9.08 2.46
N THR A 36 -3.28 8.55 2.26
CA THR A 36 -2.64 8.58 0.96
C THR A 36 -3.39 7.70 -0.04
N ALA A 37 -3.73 6.48 0.37
CA ALA A 37 -4.41 5.54 -0.52
C ALA A 37 -5.77 6.08 -0.99
N ASN A 38 -6.47 6.79 -0.12
CA ASN A 38 -7.79 7.33 -0.48
C ASN A 38 -7.75 8.47 -1.49
N ARG A 39 -6.58 9.00 -1.79
CA ARG A 39 -6.47 10.03 -2.81
C ARG A 39 -6.52 9.44 -4.22
N PHE A 40 -6.45 8.12 -4.33
CA PHE A 40 -6.41 7.45 -5.63
C PHE A 40 -7.67 6.63 -5.85
N ASN A 41 -8.06 6.48 -7.12
CA ASN A 41 -9.25 5.72 -7.46
C ASN A 41 -8.98 4.22 -7.51
N CYS A 42 -7.74 3.82 -7.69
CA CYS A 42 -7.42 2.40 -7.80
C CYS A 42 -7.76 1.67 -6.51
N ASP A 43 -8.01 0.38 -6.64
CA ASP A 43 -8.20 -0.48 -5.47
C ASP A 43 -6.82 -0.80 -4.91
N ILE A 44 -6.68 -0.76 -3.60
CA ILE A 44 -5.40 -1.02 -2.96
C ILE A 44 -5.60 -2.08 -1.89
N PHE A 45 -4.80 -3.14 -1.98
CA PHE A 45 -4.81 -4.21 -0.99
C PHE A 45 -3.40 -4.38 -0.46
N VAL A 46 -3.29 -4.78 0.79
CA VAL A 46 -2.00 -5.00 1.46
C VAL A 46 -1.98 -6.43 1.94
N GLU A 47 -0.91 -7.11 1.61
CA GLU A 47 -0.77 -8.52 1.94
C GLU A 47 0.46 -8.78 2.80
N LYS A 48 0.29 -9.60 3.85
CA LYS A 48 1.39 -10.03 4.68
C LYS A 48 1.17 -11.50 4.99
N ASP A 49 2.14 -12.34 4.72
CA ASP A 49 2.10 -13.76 5.02
C ASP A 49 0.83 -14.43 4.50
N GLY A 50 0.42 -14.07 3.31
CA GLY A 50 -0.76 -14.67 2.67
C GLY A 50 -2.10 -14.06 3.05
N GLU A 51 -2.12 -13.15 4.00
CA GLU A 51 -3.35 -12.48 4.41
C GLU A 51 -3.44 -11.12 3.71
N LYS A 52 -4.55 -10.88 3.01
CA LYS A 52 -4.73 -9.67 2.22
C LYS A 52 -5.86 -8.85 2.80
N VAL A 53 -5.62 -7.58 3.03
CA VAL A 53 -6.62 -6.67 3.59
C VAL A 53 -6.80 -5.45 2.68
N ASN A 54 -7.88 -4.72 2.87
CA ASN A 54 -8.16 -3.51 2.12
C ASN A 54 -7.20 -2.39 2.58
N GLY A 55 -6.42 -1.85 1.65
CA GLY A 55 -5.45 -0.79 1.95
C GLY A 55 -6.08 0.55 2.25
N LYS A 56 -7.40 0.67 2.11
CA LYS A 56 -8.12 1.90 2.47
C LYS A 56 -8.88 1.74 3.79
N SER A 57 -8.49 0.75 4.59
CA SER A 57 -9.09 0.50 5.91
C SER A 57 -8.00 0.52 6.98
N ILE A 58 -8.09 1.45 7.91
CA ILE A 58 -7.13 1.55 9.01
C ILE A 58 -7.17 0.27 9.82
N MET A 59 -8.37 -0.23 10.12
CA MET A 59 -8.51 -1.43 10.89
C MET A 59 -7.93 -2.64 10.16
N GLY A 60 -8.16 -2.73 8.86
CA GLY A 60 -7.59 -3.82 8.06
C GLY A 60 -6.07 -3.84 8.15
N LEU A 61 -5.44 -2.67 8.02
CA LEU A 61 -3.99 -2.60 8.10
C LEU A 61 -3.48 -3.00 9.47
N MET A 62 -4.16 -2.57 10.51
CA MET A 62 -3.73 -2.90 11.87
C MET A 62 -3.88 -4.38 12.17
N MET A 63 -4.84 -5.05 11.55
CA MET A 63 -5.04 -6.48 11.76
C MET A 63 -3.89 -7.31 11.21
N LEU A 64 -3.10 -6.78 10.30
CA LEU A 64 -1.95 -7.52 9.79
C LEU A 64 -0.81 -7.58 10.80
N ALA A 65 -0.85 -6.74 11.84
CA ALA A 65 0.16 -6.72 12.89
C ALA A 65 1.58 -6.66 12.33
N ALA A 66 1.79 -5.75 11.38
CA ALA A 66 3.08 -5.68 10.69
C ALA A 66 4.10 -4.91 11.52
N GLY A 67 4.96 -5.63 12.21
CA GLY A 67 6.03 -5.03 12.98
C GLY A 67 7.23 -4.67 12.14
N PRO A 68 8.28 -4.09 12.74
CA PRO A 68 9.50 -3.73 12.02
C PRO A 68 10.11 -4.98 11.40
N GLY A 69 10.58 -4.85 10.18
CA GLY A 69 11.15 -5.97 9.45
C GLY A 69 10.15 -6.74 8.62
N SER A 70 8.85 -6.48 8.77
CA SER A 70 7.85 -7.17 7.97
C SER A 70 7.91 -6.71 6.53
N LYS A 71 7.66 -7.65 5.61
CA LYS A 71 7.52 -7.31 4.21
C LYS A 71 6.04 -7.27 3.89
N LEU A 72 5.59 -6.18 3.30
CA LEU A 72 4.21 -6.04 2.86
C LEU A 72 4.18 -5.97 1.34
N THR A 73 3.26 -6.72 0.74
CA THR A 73 3.06 -6.64 -0.71
C THR A 73 1.83 -5.78 -0.95
N ILE A 74 2.01 -4.70 -1.69
CA ILE A 74 0.92 -3.79 -2.00
C ILE A 74 0.42 -4.09 -3.40
N HIS A 75 -0.87 -4.34 -3.52
CA HIS A 75 -1.53 -4.58 -4.80
C HIS A 75 -2.35 -3.35 -5.14
N ALA A 76 -2.11 -2.77 -6.29
CA ALA A 76 -2.87 -1.60 -6.74
C ALA A 76 -3.46 -1.90 -8.10
N ASN A 77 -4.76 -1.67 -8.25
CA ASN A 77 -5.49 -2.05 -9.45
C ASN A 77 -6.36 -0.89 -9.91
N GLY A 78 -5.98 -0.27 -10.99
CA GLY A 78 -6.69 0.89 -11.53
C GLY A 78 -5.76 1.77 -12.33
N HIS A 79 -6.32 2.76 -13.02
CA HIS A 79 -5.55 3.58 -13.95
C HIS A 79 -4.49 4.44 -13.25
N ASP A 80 -4.66 4.74 -11.97
CA ASP A 80 -3.68 5.53 -11.22
C ASP A 80 -2.84 4.68 -10.27
N ALA A 81 -2.75 3.37 -10.53
CA ALA A 81 -2.02 2.44 -9.66
C ALA A 81 -0.55 2.81 -9.52
N SER A 82 0.10 3.20 -10.61
CA SER A 82 1.51 3.54 -10.58
C SER A 82 1.77 4.74 -9.67
N GLN A 83 0.94 5.77 -9.77
CA GLN A 83 1.08 6.95 -8.95
C GLN A 83 0.82 6.60 -7.48
N ALA A 84 -0.19 5.78 -7.23
CA ALA A 84 -0.52 5.38 -5.86
C ALA A 84 0.66 4.64 -5.23
N LEU A 85 1.27 3.71 -5.96
CA LEU A 85 2.40 2.95 -5.42
C LEU A 85 3.59 3.86 -5.14
N ALA A 86 3.83 4.86 -5.99
CA ALA A 86 4.93 5.79 -5.77
C ALA A 86 4.72 6.60 -4.49
N GLU A 87 3.48 7.07 -4.27
CA GLU A 87 3.18 7.85 -3.08
C GLU A 87 3.26 6.99 -1.81
N LEU A 88 2.76 5.75 -1.90
CA LEU A 88 2.84 4.85 -0.75
C LEU A 88 4.29 4.47 -0.46
N GLU A 89 5.08 4.27 -1.50
CA GLU A 89 6.50 3.97 -1.31
C GLU A 89 7.20 5.07 -0.54
N ALA A 90 6.85 6.31 -0.80
CA ALA A 90 7.46 7.45 -0.11
C ALA A 90 7.21 7.38 1.40
N LEU A 91 6.03 6.89 1.81
CA LEU A 91 5.75 6.72 3.24
C LEU A 91 6.68 5.70 3.87
N PHE A 92 6.90 4.57 3.21
CA PHE A 92 7.78 3.53 3.75
C PHE A 92 9.22 4.01 3.80
N LYS A 93 9.69 4.69 2.75
CA LYS A 93 11.04 5.19 2.72
C LYS A 93 11.28 6.25 3.78
N GLY A 94 10.27 7.06 4.07
CA GLY A 94 10.35 8.08 5.11
C GLY A 94 10.02 7.54 6.49
N LYS A 95 9.82 6.23 6.62
CA LYS A 95 9.49 5.57 7.88
C LYS A 95 8.26 6.18 8.54
N PHE A 96 7.30 6.63 7.74
CA PHE A 96 6.07 7.26 8.22
C PHE A 96 6.37 8.41 9.18
N ASP A 97 7.46 9.15 8.91
CA ASP A 97 7.92 10.27 9.73
C ASP A 97 8.26 9.84 11.17
N GLU A 98 8.63 8.58 11.36
CA GLU A 98 9.05 8.05 12.66
C GLU A 98 10.49 7.58 12.58
N ALA A 99 11.13 7.50 13.69
CA ALA A 99 12.50 7.02 13.74
C ALA A 99 12.60 5.51 13.57
#